data_c2df67a602d93c109dbd703e3b41f293
#
_entry.id   c2df67a602d93c109dbd703e3b41f293
#
_cell.length_a   1.000
_cell.length_b   1.000
_cell.length_c   1.000
_cell.angle_alpha   90.00
_cell.angle_beta   90.00
_cell.angle_gamma   90.00
#
_symmetry.space_group_name_H-M   'P 1'
#
loop_
_entity.id
_entity.type
_entity.pdbx_description
1 polymer ?
#
loop_
_entity_poly.entity_id
_entity_poly.type
_entity_poly.pdbx_seq_one_letter_code
_entity_poly.pdbx_strand_id
1 'polypeptide(L)'
;MRPGGIVLALWVVLGAATGQQPSLPTITDKAFMEECVRLHNDYRSKVQPEASNMRYMTWDAALARTARAWARECVFEHNVYLTERYQCHPNFTSVGENIWIGSVQAFSVAGAIKLWYDEVAFYIFNVHKCSKVCGHYLQVVWDYSYKIGCAVTPCNKVGGIRNAANFVCNYAPSGNLPRRPYIKGRSCSHCAKGDTCENNLCRNVERDKLIYYSGWHPPWEFSITCNEACVGLVVLRIVLLLLAFVSVYFIRNYFTDMPINT
;
A
#
# COMPACT_ATOMS: atom_id res chain seq x y z
N MET A 1 13.47 -7.62 -77.32
CA MET A 1 14.07 -7.14 -76.05
C MET A 1 12.99 -6.43 -75.30
N ARG A 2 12.50 -6.97 -74.17
CA ARG A 2 11.53 -6.35 -73.28
C ARG A 2 12.28 -5.91 -72.02
N PRO A 3 12.15 -4.70 -71.53
CA PRO A 3 12.73 -4.29 -70.28
C PRO A 3 11.80 -4.74 -69.11
N GLY A 4 12.36 -5.51 -68.19
CA GLY A 4 11.69 -5.89 -66.95
C GLY A 4 11.63 -4.73 -65.98
N GLY A 5 10.42 -4.34 -65.59
CA GLY A 5 10.18 -3.35 -64.54
C GLY A 5 10.37 -3.98 -63.17
N ILE A 6 11.29 -3.43 -62.39
CA ILE A 6 11.47 -3.73 -60.98
C ILE A 6 10.41 -2.97 -60.17
N VAL A 7 9.46 -3.67 -59.60
CA VAL A 7 8.49 -3.08 -58.63
C VAL A 7 9.15 -3.07 -57.26
N LEU A 8 9.60 -1.92 -56.79
CA LEU A 8 10.04 -1.73 -55.43
C LEU A 8 8.80 -1.58 -54.53
N ALA A 9 8.50 -2.64 -53.77
CA ALA A 9 7.48 -2.61 -52.72
C ALA A 9 8.04 -1.84 -51.52
N LEU A 10 7.61 -0.61 -51.31
CA LEU A 10 7.86 0.15 -50.07
C LEU A 10 6.99 -0.42 -48.95
N TRP A 11 7.60 -1.14 -48.01
CA TRP A 11 6.98 -1.49 -46.75
C TRP A 11 6.99 -0.27 -45.82
N VAL A 12 5.86 0.44 -45.70
CA VAL A 12 5.65 1.44 -44.67
C VAL A 12 5.40 0.70 -43.38
N VAL A 13 6.42 0.63 -42.52
CA VAL A 13 6.28 0.14 -41.12
C VAL A 13 5.59 1.28 -40.35
N LEU A 14 4.27 1.19 -40.23
CA LEU A 14 3.52 1.99 -39.29
C LEU A 14 3.90 1.48 -37.87
N GLY A 15 4.87 2.11 -37.25
CA GLY A 15 5.18 1.95 -35.84
C GLY A 15 3.98 2.44 -35.03
N ALA A 16 3.13 1.52 -34.59
CA ALA A 16 2.15 1.80 -33.54
C ALA A 16 2.95 2.19 -32.30
N ALA A 17 2.99 3.46 -31.96
CA ALA A 17 3.43 3.92 -30.65
C ALA A 17 2.46 3.34 -29.62
N THR A 18 2.79 2.19 -29.09
CA THR A 18 2.11 1.64 -27.91
C THR A 18 2.40 2.61 -26.77
N GLY A 19 1.48 3.52 -26.52
CA GLY A 19 1.52 4.40 -25.34
C GLY A 19 1.62 3.51 -24.10
N GLN A 20 2.83 3.36 -23.59
CA GLN A 20 3.10 2.61 -22.37
C GLN A 20 2.33 3.31 -21.25
N GLN A 21 1.32 2.65 -20.68
CA GLN A 21 0.64 3.21 -19.50
C GLN A 21 1.69 3.44 -18.42
N PRO A 22 1.68 4.61 -17.75
CA PRO A 22 2.63 4.88 -16.69
C PRO A 22 2.50 3.77 -15.63
N SER A 23 3.59 3.06 -15.38
CA SER A 23 3.63 2.06 -14.33
C SER A 23 3.54 2.75 -12.98
N LEU A 24 2.57 2.34 -12.15
CA LEU A 24 2.48 2.84 -10.78
C LEU A 24 3.68 2.38 -9.95
N PRO A 25 4.18 3.21 -9.02
CA PRO A 25 5.33 2.85 -8.18
C PRO A 25 5.00 1.69 -7.24
N THR A 26 6.03 0.97 -6.82
CA THR A 26 5.94 -0.11 -5.83
C THR A 26 6.36 0.36 -4.45
N ILE A 27 6.02 -0.41 -3.42
CA ILE A 27 6.42 -0.13 -2.02
C ILE A 27 7.94 -0.22 -1.76
N THR A 28 8.70 -0.68 -2.73
CA THR A 28 10.18 -0.78 -2.70
C THR A 28 10.85 0.28 -3.56
N ASP A 29 10.08 1.10 -4.27
CA ASP A 29 10.60 2.22 -5.03
C ASP A 29 11.06 3.33 -4.06
N LYS A 30 12.36 3.59 -4.07
CA LYS A 30 12.98 4.55 -3.16
C LYS A 30 12.42 5.96 -3.33
N ALA A 31 12.22 6.41 -4.57
CA ALA A 31 11.69 7.75 -4.83
C ALA A 31 10.26 7.90 -4.31
N PHE A 32 9.42 6.87 -4.47
CA PHE A 32 8.07 6.84 -3.93
C PHE A 32 8.06 6.90 -2.40
N MET A 33 8.89 6.08 -1.76
CA MET A 33 9.01 6.06 -0.29
C MET A 33 9.44 7.42 0.26
N GLU A 34 10.50 8.00 -0.33
CA GLU A 34 11.04 9.31 0.05
C GLU A 34 10.03 10.43 -0.17
N GLU A 35 9.29 10.42 -1.28
CA GLU A 35 8.29 11.42 -1.58
C GLU A 35 7.13 11.36 -0.57
N CYS A 36 6.60 10.18 -0.25
CA CYS A 36 5.57 10.01 0.76
C CYS A 36 6.00 10.59 2.12
N VAL A 37 7.20 10.22 2.59
CA VAL A 37 7.74 10.69 3.88
C VAL A 37 7.98 12.19 3.87
N ARG A 38 8.63 12.71 2.83
CA ARG A 38 8.95 14.13 2.69
C ARG A 38 7.70 15.01 2.71
N LEU A 39 6.69 14.67 1.91
CA LEU A 39 5.46 15.45 1.85
C LEU A 39 4.72 15.50 3.18
N HIS A 40 4.63 14.37 3.89
CA HIS A 40 4.02 14.36 5.22
C HIS A 40 4.79 15.25 6.20
N ASN A 41 6.13 15.17 6.23
CA ASN A 41 6.95 15.99 7.10
C ASN A 41 6.89 17.48 6.71
N ASP A 42 6.83 17.80 5.42
CA ASP A 42 6.66 19.17 4.94
C ASP A 42 5.34 19.80 5.45
N TYR A 43 4.24 19.07 5.39
CA TYR A 43 2.96 19.54 5.91
C TYR A 43 2.94 19.62 7.44
N ARG A 44 3.47 18.64 8.12
CA ARG A 44 3.53 18.57 9.59
C ARG A 44 4.38 19.71 10.18
N SER A 45 5.46 20.08 9.52
CA SER A 45 6.36 21.17 9.98
C SER A 45 5.77 22.57 9.84
N LYS A 46 4.66 22.74 9.10
CA LYS A 46 4.08 24.04 8.72
C LYS A 46 2.66 24.25 9.27
N VAL A 47 2.19 23.36 10.17
CA VAL A 47 0.83 23.47 10.72
C VAL A 47 0.59 24.82 11.41
N GLN A 48 -0.65 25.32 11.30
CA GLN A 48 -1.10 26.52 11.98
C GLN A 48 -2.37 26.24 12.77
N PRO A 49 -2.38 26.59 14.09
CA PRO A 49 -1.29 27.15 14.90
C PRO A 49 -0.08 26.21 15.01
N GLU A 50 1.11 26.74 15.34
CA GLU A 50 2.32 25.91 15.49
C GLU A 50 2.12 24.74 16.47
N ALA A 51 2.72 23.60 16.15
CA ALA A 51 2.73 22.41 17.00
C ALA A 51 3.99 22.34 17.86
N SER A 52 3.83 22.18 19.17
CA SER A 52 4.96 22.09 20.09
C SER A 52 5.59 20.69 20.20
N ASN A 53 4.89 19.65 19.74
CA ASN A 53 5.22 18.23 19.98
C ASN A 53 5.12 17.34 18.74
N MET A 54 5.14 17.92 17.55
CA MET A 54 4.97 17.19 16.30
C MET A 54 6.14 16.26 16.01
N ARG A 55 5.91 14.96 15.97
CA ARG A 55 6.95 13.96 15.66
C ARG A 55 7.26 13.93 14.17
N TYR A 56 8.54 13.74 13.86
CA TYR A 56 9.00 13.42 12.51
C TYR A 56 8.48 12.03 12.07
N MET A 57 8.03 11.91 10.83
CA MET A 57 7.59 10.64 10.25
C MET A 57 8.72 9.97 9.49
N THR A 58 8.82 8.64 9.64
CA THR A 58 9.72 7.79 8.87
C THR A 58 8.97 6.65 8.20
N TRP A 59 9.53 6.14 7.11
CA TRP A 59 8.95 5.00 6.40
C TRP A 59 8.94 3.74 7.26
N ASP A 60 7.88 2.95 7.09
CA ASP A 60 7.71 1.64 7.73
C ASP A 60 7.27 0.59 6.71
N ALA A 61 8.08 -0.46 6.57
CA ALA A 61 7.84 -1.48 5.56
C ALA A 61 6.64 -2.39 5.89
N ALA A 62 6.31 -2.58 7.17
CA ALA A 62 5.12 -3.36 7.55
C ALA A 62 3.84 -2.58 7.23
N LEU A 63 3.78 -1.29 7.56
CA LEU A 63 2.66 -0.43 7.17
C LEU A 63 2.47 -0.37 5.66
N ALA A 64 3.58 -0.31 4.89
CA ALA A 64 3.51 -0.31 3.43
C ALA A 64 2.94 -1.63 2.87
N ARG A 65 3.26 -2.78 3.49
CA ARG A 65 2.66 -4.07 3.11
C ARG A 65 1.18 -4.11 3.43
N THR A 66 0.77 -3.61 4.59
CA THR A 66 -0.64 -3.47 4.97
C THR A 66 -1.39 -2.58 3.98
N ALA A 67 -0.84 -1.40 3.67
CA ALA A 67 -1.42 -0.50 2.68
C ALA A 67 -1.55 -1.17 1.29
N ARG A 68 -0.53 -1.91 0.86
CA ARG A 68 -0.56 -2.65 -0.41
C ARG A 68 -1.60 -3.76 -0.41
N ALA A 69 -1.67 -4.54 0.65
CA ALA A 69 -2.63 -5.62 0.77
C ALA A 69 -4.06 -5.08 0.68
N TRP A 70 -4.37 -4.02 1.42
CA TRP A 70 -5.70 -3.40 1.37
C TRP A 70 -5.99 -2.70 0.04
N ALA A 71 -5.02 -1.97 -0.53
CA ALA A 71 -5.19 -1.32 -1.84
C ALA A 71 -5.56 -2.31 -2.95
N ARG A 72 -5.09 -3.57 -2.87
CA ARG A 72 -5.38 -4.64 -3.83
C ARG A 72 -6.80 -5.15 -3.80
N GLU A 73 -7.53 -4.94 -2.70
CA GLU A 73 -8.96 -5.27 -2.62
C GLU A 73 -9.81 -4.39 -3.56
N CYS A 74 -9.26 -3.25 -4.00
CA CYS A 74 -9.96 -2.33 -4.92
C CYS A 74 -11.33 -1.87 -4.39
N VAL A 75 -11.43 -1.67 -3.09
CA VAL A 75 -12.60 -1.11 -2.42
C VAL A 75 -12.29 0.29 -1.91
N PHE A 76 -13.30 1.17 -1.88
CA PHE A 76 -13.19 2.52 -1.32
C PHE A 76 -13.83 2.55 0.08
N GLU A 77 -13.25 1.76 0.97
CA GLU A 77 -13.65 1.62 2.37
C GLU A 77 -12.40 1.44 3.21
N HIS A 78 -12.46 1.82 4.48
CA HIS A 78 -11.36 1.60 5.40
C HIS A 78 -11.13 0.12 5.68
N ASN A 79 -9.87 -0.24 5.87
CA ASN A 79 -9.46 -1.58 6.22
C ASN A 79 -10.12 -2.00 7.56
N VAL A 80 -10.88 -3.08 7.51
CA VAL A 80 -11.67 -3.57 8.65
C VAL A 80 -10.81 -4.07 9.82
N TYR A 81 -9.52 -4.36 9.59
CA TYR A 81 -8.59 -4.88 10.59
C TYR A 81 -7.78 -3.79 11.31
N LEU A 82 -8.00 -2.49 11.01
CA LEU A 82 -7.18 -1.38 11.57
C LEU A 82 -7.17 -1.32 13.10
N THR A 83 -8.28 -1.69 13.74
CA THR A 83 -8.46 -1.67 15.20
C THR A 83 -8.14 -3.01 15.85
N GLU A 84 -7.92 -4.06 15.06
CA GLU A 84 -7.56 -5.38 15.57
C GLU A 84 -6.07 -5.43 15.88
N ARG A 85 -5.76 -5.88 17.10
CA ARG A 85 -4.38 -5.88 17.60
C ARG A 85 -3.48 -6.72 16.72
N TYR A 86 -2.39 -6.11 16.25
CA TYR A 86 -1.31 -6.74 15.47
C TYR A 86 -1.73 -7.29 14.10
N GLN A 87 -2.95 -7.01 13.64
CA GLN A 87 -3.41 -7.43 12.31
C GLN A 87 -2.84 -6.55 11.17
N CYS A 88 -2.58 -5.29 11.46
CA CYS A 88 -2.05 -4.35 10.45
C CYS A 88 -0.57 -3.98 10.67
N HIS A 89 0.03 -4.43 11.79
CA HIS A 89 1.45 -4.20 12.07
C HIS A 89 1.94 -5.12 13.20
N PRO A 90 3.17 -5.69 13.13
CA PRO A 90 3.64 -6.63 14.15
C PRO A 90 3.81 -6.02 15.55
N ASN A 91 4.06 -4.70 15.65
CA ASN A 91 4.37 -4.03 16.91
C ASN A 91 3.34 -2.97 17.33
N PHE A 92 2.44 -2.53 16.46
CA PHE A 92 1.40 -1.55 16.79
C PHE A 92 0.05 -2.22 16.93
N THR A 93 -0.67 -1.85 17.97
CA THR A 93 -1.99 -2.42 18.29
C THR A 93 -3.12 -1.79 17.49
N SER A 94 -2.89 -0.60 16.95
CA SER A 94 -3.84 0.09 16.08
C SER A 94 -3.08 0.90 15.03
N VAL A 95 -3.67 1.02 13.86
CA VAL A 95 -3.10 1.69 12.68
C VAL A 95 -4.14 2.68 12.14
N GLY A 96 -3.68 3.87 11.76
CA GLY A 96 -4.50 4.84 11.06
C GLY A 96 -4.40 4.65 9.55
N GLU A 97 -5.35 5.22 8.80
CA GLU A 97 -5.40 5.06 7.36
C GLU A 97 -5.97 6.30 6.66
N ASN A 98 -5.37 6.65 5.52
CA ASN A 98 -5.95 7.56 4.54
C ASN A 98 -6.03 6.84 3.18
N ILE A 99 -7.14 7.03 2.46
CA ILE A 99 -7.38 6.44 1.14
C ILE A 99 -7.66 7.55 0.14
N TRP A 100 -7.04 7.44 -1.03
CA TRP A 100 -7.35 8.25 -2.21
C TRP A 100 -7.63 7.33 -3.40
N ILE A 101 -8.65 7.67 -4.18
CA ILE A 101 -8.98 7.01 -5.44
C ILE A 101 -9.07 8.04 -6.57
N GLY A 102 -8.63 7.66 -7.75
CA GLY A 102 -8.72 8.47 -8.96
C GLY A 102 -8.33 7.67 -10.18
N SER A 103 -8.31 8.27 -11.37
CA SER A 103 -7.77 7.58 -12.54
C SER A 103 -6.26 7.37 -12.40
N VAL A 104 -5.72 6.30 -13.00
CA VAL A 104 -4.27 6.04 -13.01
C VAL A 104 -3.49 7.23 -13.59
N GLN A 105 -4.03 7.89 -14.62
CA GLN A 105 -3.39 9.03 -15.27
C GLN A 105 -3.36 10.29 -14.39
N ALA A 106 -4.32 10.44 -13.48
CA ALA A 106 -4.39 11.58 -12.56
C ALA A 106 -3.60 11.36 -11.25
N PHE A 107 -3.12 10.13 -11.01
CA PHE A 107 -2.40 9.83 -9.80
C PHE A 107 -1.05 10.53 -9.73
N SER A 108 -0.82 11.21 -8.61
CA SER A 108 0.50 11.58 -8.13
C SER A 108 0.50 11.55 -6.61
N VAL A 109 1.61 11.14 -6.02
CA VAL A 109 1.78 11.13 -4.55
C VAL A 109 1.51 12.51 -3.98
N ALA A 110 2.09 13.55 -4.60
CA ALA A 110 1.92 14.93 -4.17
C ALA A 110 0.45 15.39 -4.24
N GLY A 111 -0.26 15.05 -5.33
CA GLY A 111 -1.66 15.42 -5.50
C GLY A 111 -2.57 14.75 -4.46
N ALA A 112 -2.39 13.45 -4.22
CA ALA A 112 -3.20 12.71 -3.27
C ALA A 112 -2.99 13.21 -1.82
N ILE A 113 -1.73 13.34 -1.38
CA ILE A 113 -1.41 13.83 -0.03
C ILE A 113 -1.83 15.29 0.15
N LYS A 114 -1.70 16.12 -0.90
CA LYS A 114 -2.19 17.49 -0.88
C LYS A 114 -3.70 17.56 -0.64
N LEU A 115 -4.48 16.74 -1.32
CA LEU A 115 -5.94 16.70 -1.11
C LEU A 115 -6.30 16.34 0.33
N TRP A 116 -5.60 15.40 0.96
CA TRP A 116 -5.78 15.09 2.37
C TRP A 116 -5.42 16.26 3.28
N TYR A 117 -4.32 16.96 2.98
CA TYR A 117 -3.91 18.12 3.77
C TYR A 117 -4.85 19.32 3.58
N ASP A 118 -5.36 19.56 2.37
CA ASP A 118 -6.26 20.69 2.05
C ASP A 118 -7.56 20.67 2.86
N GLU A 119 -7.94 19.53 3.45
CA GLU A 119 -9.05 19.45 4.41
C GLU A 119 -8.81 20.32 5.65
N VAL A 120 -7.60 20.87 5.87
CA VAL A 120 -7.32 21.88 6.90
C VAL A 120 -8.28 23.06 6.81
N ALA A 121 -8.75 23.42 5.63
CA ALA A 121 -9.75 24.47 5.42
C ALA A 121 -11.08 24.21 6.14
N PHE A 122 -11.36 22.96 6.49
CA PHE A 122 -12.58 22.54 7.19
C PHE A 122 -12.37 22.25 8.67
N TYR A 123 -11.13 22.34 9.18
CA TYR A 123 -10.83 22.06 10.58
C TYR A 123 -10.69 23.34 11.40
N ILE A 124 -11.46 23.44 12.47
CA ILE A 124 -11.43 24.57 13.40
C ILE A 124 -10.69 24.15 14.67
N PHE A 125 -9.40 24.48 14.74
CA PHE A 125 -8.48 24.01 15.80
C PHE A 125 -8.97 24.36 17.22
N ASN A 126 -9.42 25.60 17.45
CA ASN A 126 -9.76 26.09 18.79
C ASN A 126 -10.89 25.28 19.46
N VAL A 127 -11.87 24.85 18.70
CA VAL A 127 -13.02 24.05 19.18
C VAL A 127 -12.94 22.58 18.83
N HIS A 128 -11.86 22.17 18.17
CA HIS A 128 -11.66 20.80 17.69
C HIS A 128 -12.89 20.26 16.92
N LYS A 129 -13.26 20.97 15.87
CA LYS A 129 -14.47 20.64 15.10
C LYS A 129 -14.18 20.71 13.59
N CYS A 130 -14.73 19.77 12.85
CA CYS A 130 -14.76 19.81 11.39
C CYS A 130 -16.08 20.42 10.90
N SER A 131 -16.02 21.37 9.97
CA SER A 131 -17.20 21.91 9.26
C SER A 131 -17.63 21.02 8.09
N LYS A 132 -16.70 20.25 7.53
CA LYS A 132 -16.87 19.18 6.53
C LYS A 132 -15.94 18.04 6.88
N VAL A 133 -15.80 17.03 6.00
CA VAL A 133 -14.79 15.97 6.18
C VAL A 133 -13.42 16.60 6.37
N CYS A 134 -12.72 16.19 7.43
CA CYS A 134 -11.36 16.65 7.74
C CYS A 134 -10.49 15.54 8.40
N GLY A 135 -10.96 14.31 8.35
CA GLY A 135 -10.28 13.16 8.98
C GLY A 135 -8.93 12.86 8.36
N HIS A 136 -8.79 13.02 7.04
CA HIS A 136 -7.51 12.80 6.37
C HIS A 136 -6.45 13.80 6.81
N TYR A 137 -6.82 15.10 6.90
CA TYR A 137 -5.94 16.13 7.46
C TYR A 137 -5.52 15.79 8.89
N LEU A 138 -6.47 15.44 9.77
CA LEU A 138 -6.17 15.11 11.16
C LEU A 138 -5.15 13.96 11.26
N GLN A 139 -5.27 12.93 10.40
CA GLN A 139 -4.31 11.84 10.38
C GLN A 139 -2.92 12.28 9.87
N VAL A 140 -2.84 13.09 8.82
CA VAL A 140 -1.57 13.62 8.29
C VAL A 140 -0.80 14.39 9.37
N VAL A 141 -1.50 15.21 10.17
CA VAL A 141 -0.88 16.09 11.18
C VAL A 141 -1.02 15.57 12.62
N TRP A 142 -1.28 14.26 12.78
CA TRP A 142 -1.36 13.67 14.11
C TRP A 142 0.01 13.62 14.78
N ASP A 143 0.18 14.33 15.87
CA ASP A 143 1.47 14.54 16.54
C ASP A 143 2.17 13.23 16.93
N TYR A 144 1.39 12.25 17.40
CA TYR A 144 1.88 11.00 17.95
C TYR A 144 2.22 9.94 16.90
N SER A 145 1.65 10.04 15.68
CA SER A 145 2.02 9.17 14.56
C SER A 145 3.43 9.53 14.06
N TYR A 146 4.31 8.54 13.95
CA TYR A 146 5.70 8.72 13.53
C TYR A 146 6.19 7.69 12.52
N LYS A 147 5.37 6.70 12.20
CA LYS A 147 5.61 5.72 11.15
C LYS A 147 4.55 5.83 10.06
N ILE A 148 4.96 5.72 8.81
CA ILE A 148 4.09 5.73 7.65
C ILE A 148 4.52 4.69 6.63
N GLY A 149 3.56 4.03 6.02
CA GLY A 149 3.76 3.18 4.86
C GLY A 149 2.62 3.35 3.87
N CYS A 150 2.94 3.60 2.61
CA CYS A 150 1.97 3.83 1.56
C CYS A 150 2.11 2.82 0.43
N ALA A 151 1.02 2.61 -0.30
CA ALA A 151 1.00 1.81 -1.52
C ALA A 151 -0.04 2.34 -2.49
N VAL A 152 0.20 2.16 -3.78
CA VAL A 152 -0.77 2.40 -4.83
C VAL A 152 -0.95 1.15 -5.68
N THR A 153 -2.19 0.82 -6.01
CA THR A 153 -2.55 -0.35 -6.81
C THR A 153 -3.46 0.05 -7.97
N PRO A 154 -3.20 -0.44 -9.19
CA PRO A 154 -4.15 -0.25 -10.29
C PRO A 154 -5.35 -1.17 -10.09
N CYS A 155 -6.54 -0.61 -10.26
CA CYS A 155 -7.82 -1.31 -10.15
C CYS A 155 -8.62 -1.18 -11.44
N ASN A 156 -9.24 -2.28 -11.89
CA ASN A 156 -10.18 -2.19 -13.02
C ASN A 156 -11.31 -1.22 -12.73
N LYS A 157 -11.81 -1.25 -11.47
CA LYS A 157 -12.84 -0.33 -10.97
C LYS A 157 -12.74 -0.20 -9.45
N VAL A 158 -12.84 1.03 -8.91
CA VAL A 158 -13.01 1.31 -7.48
C VAL A 158 -13.81 2.59 -7.30
N GLY A 159 -14.75 2.63 -6.36
CA GLY A 159 -15.59 3.81 -6.09
C GLY A 159 -16.32 4.35 -7.33
N GLY A 160 -16.68 3.50 -8.30
CA GLY A 160 -17.29 3.92 -9.57
C GLY A 160 -16.30 4.32 -10.67
N ILE A 161 -15.02 4.53 -10.38
CA ILE A 161 -13.97 4.95 -11.33
C ILE A 161 -13.39 3.72 -12.01
N ARG A 162 -13.33 3.71 -13.36
CA ARG A 162 -12.65 2.66 -14.15
C ARG A 162 -11.19 3.03 -14.37
N ASN A 163 -10.31 2.03 -14.58
CA ASN A 163 -8.85 2.21 -14.71
C ASN A 163 -8.31 3.12 -13.60
N ALA A 164 -8.69 2.77 -12.37
CA ALA A 164 -8.42 3.59 -11.20
C ALA A 164 -7.09 3.22 -10.55
N ALA A 165 -6.50 4.20 -9.86
CA ALA A 165 -5.47 4.01 -8.87
C ALA A 165 -6.12 4.08 -7.48
N ASN A 166 -5.87 3.07 -6.65
CA ASN A 166 -6.23 3.04 -5.24
C ASN A 166 -4.96 3.28 -4.42
N PHE A 167 -4.84 4.46 -3.80
CA PHE A 167 -3.68 4.87 -3.02
C PHE A 167 -4.05 4.90 -1.55
N VAL A 168 -3.34 4.08 -0.76
CA VAL A 168 -3.56 3.91 0.67
C VAL A 168 -2.28 4.25 1.42
N CYS A 169 -2.39 5.05 2.48
CA CYS A 169 -1.32 5.27 3.45
C CYS A 169 -1.78 4.82 4.84
N ASN A 170 -0.99 3.97 5.49
CA ASN A 170 -1.19 3.57 6.87
C ASN A 170 -0.21 4.28 7.80
N TYR A 171 -0.66 4.57 9.01
CA TYR A 171 0.05 5.40 10.00
C TYR A 171 0.12 4.70 11.34
N ALA A 172 1.23 4.82 12.04
CA ALA A 172 1.36 4.24 13.38
C ALA A 172 2.14 5.17 14.34
N PRO A 173 1.70 5.22 15.60
CA PRO A 173 0.38 4.81 16.09
C PRO A 173 -0.77 5.52 15.36
N SER A 174 -2.02 5.00 15.46
CA SER A 174 -3.20 5.59 14.82
C SER A 174 -3.51 6.99 15.32
N GLY A 175 -4.08 7.80 14.46
CA GLY A 175 -4.60 9.14 14.77
C GLY A 175 -6.13 9.19 14.91
N ASN A 176 -6.68 10.39 14.76
CA ASN A 176 -8.13 10.67 14.80
C ASN A 176 -8.83 10.24 16.10
N LEU A 177 -8.10 10.30 17.22
CA LEU A 177 -8.67 10.10 18.55
C LEU A 177 -9.43 11.38 18.99
N PRO A 178 -10.31 11.31 20.04
CA PRO A 178 -11.14 12.43 20.45
C PRO A 178 -10.35 13.52 21.21
N ARG A 179 -9.29 14.03 20.57
CA ARG A 179 -8.47 15.15 21.02
C ARG A 179 -7.94 15.94 19.83
N ARG A 180 -7.41 17.14 20.07
CA ARG A 180 -6.69 17.89 19.02
C ARG A 180 -5.52 17.09 18.46
N PRO A 181 -5.18 17.25 17.16
CA PRO A 181 -4.14 16.45 16.52
C PRO A 181 -2.73 16.74 17.05
N TYR A 182 -2.52 17.87 17.70
CA TYR A 182 -1.25 18.27 18.33
C TYR A 182 -1.46 19.31 19.41
N ILE A 183 -0.41 19.55 20.22
CA ILE A 183 -0.40 20.59 21.24
C ILE A 183 0.07 21.89 20.59
N LYS A 184 -0.79 22.95 20.68
CA LYS A 184 -0.43 24.29 20.22
C LYS A 184 0.69 24.87 21.08
N GLY A 185 1.72 25.42 20.45
CA GLY A 185 2.82 26.09 21.12
C GLY A 185 4.02 26.26 20.19
N ARG A 186 5.05 26.93 20.68
CA ARG A 186 6.31 27.10 19.94
C ARG A 186 6.82 25.73 19.47
N SER A 187 7.16 25.63 18.21
CA SER A 187 7.67 24.39 17.60
C SER A 187 8.77 23.74 18.45
N CYS A 188 8.66 22.42 18.64
CA CYS A 188 9.55 21.58 19.43
C CYS A 188 9.61 21.86 20.95
N SER A 189 8.84 22.79 21.50
CA SER A 189 8.92 23.11 22.94
C SER A 189 8.44 21.98 23.86
N HIS A 190 7.72 20.99 23.32
CA HIS A 190 7.22 19.80 24.04
C HIS A 190 7.66 18.51 23.35
N CYS A 191 8.80 18.49 22.67
CA CYS A 191 9.43 17.25 22.23
C CYS A 191 9.74 16.37 23.44
N ALA A 192 9.69 15.06 23.29
CA ALA A 192 10.02 14.12 24.35
C ALA A 192 11.50 14.23 24.74
N LYS A 193 11.82 13.81 25.97
CA LYS A 193 13.22 13.77 26.44
C LYS A 193 14.03 12.89 25.50
N GLY A 194 15.16 13.42 25.03
CA GLY A 194 16.05 12.74 24.07
C GLY A 194 15.69 12.96 22.60
N ASP A 195 14.60 13.67 22.30
CA ASP A 195 14.32 14.14 20.95
C ASP A 195 15.15 15.41 20.63
N THR A 196 15.53 15.57 19.36
CA THR A 196 16.09 16.78 18.79
C THR A 196 15.06 17.51 17.94
N CYS A 197 15.17 18.83 17.82
CA CYS A 197 14.32 19.63 16.94
C CYS A 197 14.96 19.80 15.58
N GLU A 198 14.30 19.31 14.53
CA GLU A 198 14.75 19.46 13.16
C GLU A 198 13.55 19.87 12.28
N ASN A 199 13.65 21.01 11.61
CA ASN A 199 12.57 21.53 10.75
C ASN A 199 11.21 21.58 11.46
N ASN A 200 11.14 22.10 12.69
CA ASN A 200 9.93 22.17 13.52
C ASN A 200 9.36 20.81 13.95
N LEU A 201 10.09 19.71 13.79
CA LEU A 201 9.65 18.35 14.12
C LEU A 201 10.57 17.72 15.17
N CYS A 202 9.97 16.93 16.05
CA CYS A 202 10.67 16.18 17.09
C CYS A 202 11.27 14.89 16.48
N ARG A 203 12.60 14.83 16.36
CA ARG A 203 13.35 13.68 15.86
C ARG A 203 13.92 12.84 16.99
N ASN A 204 13.99 11.52 16.79
CA ASN A 204 14.59 10.60 17.74
C ASN A 204 15.28 9.47 17.00
N VAL A 205 16.58 9.28 17.24
CA VAL A 205 17.41 8.31 16.49
C VAL A 205 16.85 6.89 16.60
N GLU A 206 16.39 6.48 17.79
CA GLU A 206 15.85 5.14 17.99
C GLU A 206 14.47 4.96 17.34
N ARG A 207 13.58 5.95 17.52
CA ARG A 207 12.22 5.94 16.95
C ARG A 207 12.26 6.02 15.42
N ASP A 208 13.23 6.74 14.86
CA ASP A 208 13.34 7.02 13.43
C ASP A 208 14.01 5.88 12.65
N LYS A 209 14.57 4.86 13.33
CA LYS A 209 15.18 3.71 12.69
C LYS A 209 14.25 3.04 11.68
N LEU A 210 14.81 2.73 10.50
CA LEU A 210 14.13 1.95 9.49
C LEU A 210 14.18 0.46 9.87
N ILE A 211 13.01 -0.16 10.00
CA ILE A 211 12.88 -1.59 10.30
C ILE A 211 12.16 -2.24 9.11
N TYR A 212 12.73 -3.32 8.58
CA TYR A 212 12.19 -3.98 7.37
C TYR A 212 11.16 -5.07 7.67
N TYR A 213 11.11 -5.58 8.90
CA TYR A 213 10.20 -6.68 9.29
C TYR A 213 10.23 -7.85 8.28
N SER A 214 11.43 -8.42 8.08
CA SER A 214 11.65 -9.47 7.09
C SER A 214 10.64 -10.60 7.24
N GLY A 215 9.98 -10.98 6.13
CA GLY A 215 9.00 -12.05 6.10
C GLY A 215 7.64 -11.74 6.74
N TRP A 216 7.42 -10.57 7.35
CA TRP A 216 6.11 -10.23 7.91
C TRP A 216 5.16 -9.72 6.82
N HIS A 217 3.93 -10.21 6.88
CA HIS A 217 2.79 -9.76 6.09
C HIS A 217 1.57 -9.66 6.99
N PRO A 218 0.55 -8.84 6.64
CA PRO A 218 -0.70 -8.85 7.37
C PRO A 218 -1.29 -10.27 7.36
N PRO A 219 -1.69 -10.82 8.53
CA PRO A 219 -2.19 -12.21 8.59
C PRO A 219 -3.37 -12.50 7.66
N TRP A 220 -4.17 -11.48 7.38
CA TRP A 220 -5.35 -11.57 6.51
C TRP A 220 -5.02 -11.47 5.00
N GLU A 221 -3.82 -11.00 4.61
CA GLU A 221 -3.43 -10.88 3.16
C GLU A 221 -3.46 -12.23 2.44
N PHE A 222 -3.19 -13.32 3.14
CA PHE A 222 -3.13 -14.68 2.59
C PHE A 222 -4.19 -15.61 3.18
N SER A 223 -5.23 -15.09 3.80
CA SER A 223 -6.36 -15.92 4.21
C SER A 223 -7.05 -16.44 2.93
N ILE A 224 -6.51 -17.52 2.38
CA ILE A 224 -7.19 -18.30 1.35
C ILE A 224 -8.39 -18.93 2.06
N THR A 225 -9.52 -18.28 2.03
CA THR A 225 -10.79 -18.94 2.29
C THR A 225 -11.00 -19.92 1.14
N CYS A 226 -10.54 -21.16 1.35
CA CYS A 226 -10.76 -22.22 0.38
C CYS A 226 -12.27 -22.45 0.35
N ASN A 227 -12.96 -21.91 -0.64
CA ASN A 227 -14.38 -22.14 -0.86
C ASN A 227 -14.62 -23.60 -1.27
N GLU A 228 -15.86 -24.04 -1.32
CA GLU A 228 -16.22 -25.43 -1.66
C GLU A 228 -15.57 -25.93 -2.96
N ALA A 229 -15.45 -25.05 -3.97
CA ALA A 229 -14.79 -25.38 -5.23
C ALA A 229 -13.27 -25.62 -5.06
N CYS A 230 -12.62 -24.81 -4.23
CA CYS A 230 -11.20 -24.99 -3.90
C CYS A 230 -10.98 -26.30 -3.13
N VAL A 231 -11.82 -26.60 -2.13
CA VAL A 231 -11.79 -27.87 -1.38
C VAL A 231 -11.99 -29.05 -2.34
N GLY A 232 -12.99 -28.96 -3.24
CA GLY A 232 -13.23 -29.98 -4.26
C GLY A 232 -12.02 -30.24 -5.16
N LEU A 233 -11.34 -29.17 -5.61
CA LEU A 233 -10.12 -29.31 -6.44
C LEU A 233 -8.96 -29.93 -5.68
N VAL A 234 -8.76 -29.62 -4.41
CA VAL A 234 -7.72 -30.22 -3.55
C VAL A 234 -8.00 -31.72 -3.36
N VAL A 235 -9.24 -32.07 -3.01
CA VAL A 235 -9.68 -33.45 -2.85
C VAL A 235 -9.50 -34.23 -4.17
N LEU A 236 -9.93 -33.67 -5.29
CA LEU A 236 -9.76 -34.31 -6.61
C LEU A 236 -8.30 -34.57 -6.92
N ARG A 237 -7.41 -33.63 -6.66
CA ARG A 237 -5.94 -33.81 -6.87
C ARG A 237 -5.39 -34.95 -6.02
N ILE A 238 -5.78 -35.02 -4.75
CA ILE A 238 -5.34 -36.12 -3.85
C ILE A 238 -5.82 -37.47 -4.38
N VAL A 239 -7.10 -37.56 -4.79
CA VAL A 239 -7.68 -38.78 -5.34
C VAL A 239 -6.96 -39.21 -6.63
N LEU A 240 -6.68 -38.29 -7.54
CA LEU A 240 -5.96 -38.59 -8.78
C LEU A 240 -4.53 -39.07 -8.52
N LEU A 241 -3.83 -38.47 -7.53
CA LEU A 241 -2.51 -38.93 -7.15
C LEU A 241 -2.56 -40.37 -6.56
N LEU A 242 -3.51 -40.67 -5.70
CA LEU A 242 -3.69 -42.02 -5.14
C LEU A 242 -3.99 -43.04 -6.25
N LEU A 243 -4.90 -42.69 -7.17
CA LEU A 243 -5.19 -43.56 -8.33
C LEU A 243 -3.95 -43.81 -9.21
N ALA A 244 -3.13 -42.77 -9.42
CA ALA A 244 -1.86 -42.92 -10.18
C ALA A 244 -0.90 -43.86 -9.46
N PHE A 245 -0.72 -43.71 -8.14
CA PHE A 245 0.11 -44.60 -7.33
C PHE A 245 -0.38 -46.05 -7.37
N VAL A 246 -1.69 -46.24 -7.21
CA VAL A 246 -2.32 -47.57 -7.28
C VAL A 246 -2.11 -48.18 -8.68
N SER A 247 -2.32 -47.42 -9.73
CA SER A 247 -2.12 -47.89 -11.13
C SER A 247 -0.67 -48.27 -11.36
N VAL A 248 0.30 -47.46 -10.94
CA VAL A 248 1.73 -47.81 -11.06
C VAL A 248 2.08 -49.06 -10.27
N TYR A 249 1.52 -49.20 -9.03
CA TYR A 249 1.73 -50.41 -8.23
C TYR A 249 1.21 -51.67 -8.91
N PHE A 250 -0.01 -51.65 -9.49
CA PHE A 250 -0.57 -52.78 -10.23
C PHE A 250 0.23 -53.08 -11.51
N ILE A 251 0.58 -52.06 -12.29
CA ILE A 251 1.41 -52.23 -13.47
C ILE A 251 2.74 -52.90 -13.11
N ARG A 252 3.40 -52.40 -12.07
CA ARG A 252 4.65 -52.98 -11.59
C ARG A 252 4.50 -54.44 -11.16
N ASN A 253 3.44 -54.79 -10.45
CA ASN A 253 3.25 -56.15 -9.96
C ASN A 253 2.75 -57.12 -11.04
N TYR A 254 1.95 -56.66 -12.03
CA TYR A 254 1.41 -57.54 -13.07
C TYR A 254 2.33 -57.69 -14.30
N PHE A 255 3.19 -56.72 -14.57
CA PHE A 255 4.04 -56.71 -15.77
C PHE A 255 5.53 -56.94 -15.49
N THR A 256 5.93 -57.17 -14.23
CA THR A 256 7.31 -57.53 -13.87
C THR A 256 7.73 -58.91 -14.40
N ASP A 257 6.78 -59.76 -14.82
CA ASP A 257 7.05 -61.11 -15.30
C ASP A 257 6.96 -61.26 -16.82
N MET A 258 6.90 -60.18 -17.59
CA MET A 258 7.00 -60.28 -19.05
C MET A 258 8.47 -60.37 -19.48
N PRO A 259 8.91 -61.52 -20.05
CA PRO A 259 10.26 -61.60 -20.62
C PRO A 259 10.35 -60.64 -21.80
N ILE A 260 11.31 -59.72 -21.73
CA ILE A 260 11.72 -58.93 -22.90
C ILE A 260 12.39 -59.91 -23.86
N ASN A 261 11.64 -60.38 -24.85
CA ASN A 261 12.25 -61.13 -25.96
C ASN A 261 13.07 -60.15 -26.80
N THR A 262 14.38 -60.20 -26.62
CA THR A 262 15.39 -59.59 -27.50
C THR A 262 15.48 -60.35 -28.81
#